data_5a84b2d52773e8c440bcf2762a54bf76
#
_entry.id   5a84b2d52773e8c440bcf2762a54bf76
#
_cell.length_a   1.000
_cell.length_b   1.000
_cell.length_c   1.000
_cell.angle_alpha   90.00
_cell.angle_beta   90.00
_cell.angle_gamma   90.00
#
_symmetry.space_group_name_H-M   'P 1'
#
loop_
_entity.id
_entity.type
_entity.pdbx_description
1 polymer ?
#
loop_
_entity_poly.entity_id
_entity_poly.type
_entity_poly.pdbx_seq_one_letter_code
_entity_poly.pdbx_strand_id
1 'polypeptide(L)'
;WNEKQIQRWFQPDQAWINVALSWAEQEDNRILTLFDDDYPFLLRQISTAPPVLFVKGSVESLSLPQIAMVGSRDFSHYGEYWAGYFASELVKNGFAVTSGLAIGIDGFCHQRAVAEKGTTIAVLGSGLAQVYPARHKKLAEQIIETGGALVSEFFPNQPPIAENFPRRNRIISGLSLGTLVVEATINSGSLITARYALEQGREVFALPNAVQNSYSAGCHKLIKEGALLTESIEDILQAVQYQLQRESVQAELFEGETQAVDFVPRFAKSAAVPVAKTLPEMTACQQQIFEQISFEPIAIDDIVKAVEIDVSMLLVELLNLELLGVVKSVNGGYVLA
;
A
#
# COMPACT_ATOMS: atom_id res chain seq x y z
N TRP A 1 -22.27 -6.29 28.64
CA TRP A 1 -22.50 -4.84 28.58
C TRP A 1 -22.59 -4.28 30.00
N ASN A 2 -21.82 -3.24 30.31
CA ASN A 2 -21.93 -2.55 31.60
C ASN A 2 -23.04 -1.47 31.54
N GLU A 3 -23.47 -0.99 32.72
CA GLU A 3 -24.58 -0.01 32.81
C GLU A 3 -24.30 1.27 31.97
N LYS A 4 -23.03 1.75 31.92
CA LYS A 4 -22.65 2.92 31.11
C LYS A 4 -22.76 2.65 29.60
N GLN A 5 -22.49 1.42 29.15
CA GLN A 5 -22.66 1.04 27.75
C GLN A 5 -24.16 0.95 27.39
N ILE A 6 -24.96 0.36 28.27
CA ILE A 6 -26.40 0.28 28.09
C ILE A 6 -27.02 1.69 28.05
N GLN A 7 -26.64 2.55 29.00
CA GLN A 7 -27.12 3.93 29.03
C GLN A 7 -26.76 4.71 27.75
N ARG A 8 -25.52 4.59 27.24
CA ARG A 8 -25.12 5.21 25.98
C ARG A 8 -25.85 4.67 24.75
N TRP A 9 -26.29 3.42 24.80
CA TRP A 9 -27.09 2.84 23.73
C TRP A 9 -28.48 3.47 23.66
N PHE A 10 -29.13 3.66 24.79
CA PHE A 10 -30.46 4.26 24.86
C PHE A 10 -30.47 5.79 24.83
N GLN A 11 -29.35 6.42 25.14
CA GLN A 11 -29.16 7.88 25.12
C GLN A 11 -27.90 8.23 24.36
N PRO A 12 -27.92 8.08 23.03
CA PRO A 12 -26.76 8.43 22.18
C PRO A 12 -26.51 9.93 22.27
N ASP A 13 -25.22 10.29 22.17
CA ASP A 13 -24.81 11.70 22.13
C ASP A 13 -25.24 12.32 20.79
N GLN A 14 -26.32 13.08 20.82
CA GLN A 14 -26.93 13.69 19.66
C GLN A 14 -25.99 14.69 18.95
N ALA A 15 -25.06 15.30 19.68
CA ALA A 15 -24.11 16.22 19.08
C ALA A 15 -23.17 15.49 18.09
N TRP A 16 -22.68 14.30 18.44
CA TRP A 16 -21.85 13.49 17.54
C TRP A 16 -22.64 12.99 16.32
N ILE A 17 -23.89 12.60 16.51
CA ILE A 17 -24.77 12.18 15.42
C ILE A 17 -24.99 13.32 14.44
N ASN A 18 -25.35 14.51 14.95
CA ASN A 18 -25.59 15.67 14.11
C ASN A 18 -24.35 16.07 13.30
N VAL A 19 -23.18 16.02 13.91
CA VAL A 19 -21.90 16.27 13.19
C VAL A 19 -21.69 15.26 12.05
N ALA A 20 -21.97 13.97 12.30
CA ALA A 20 -21.83 12.95 11.27
C ALA A 20 -22.83 13.14 10.13
N LEU A 21 -24.09 13.44 10.44
CA LEU A 21 -25.13 13.67 9.44
C LEU A 21 -24.83 14.93 8.61
N SER A 22 -24.48 16.06 9.25
CA SER A 22 -24.12 17.28 8.52
C SER A 22 -22.89 17.11 7.65
N TRP A 23 -21.94 16.25 8.07
CA TRP A 23 -20.79 15.91 7.25
C TRP A 23 -21.23 15.10 6.01
N ALA A 24 -22.17 14.18 6.15
CA ALA A 24 -22.68 13.35 5.05
C ALA A 24 -23.55 14.12 4.04
N GLU A 25 -24.05 15.32 4.39
CA GLU A 25 -24.79 16.20 3.46
C GLU A 25 -23.86 16.85 2.41
N GLN A 26 -22.53 16.84 2.63
CA GLN A 26 -21.59 17.38 1.65
C GLN A 26 -21.46 16.43 0.46
N GLU A 27 -21.22 17.00 -0.72
CA GLU A 27 -20.93 16.26 -1.95
C GLU A 27 -19.72 15.32 -1.71
N ASP A 28 -19.75 14.15 -2.30
CA ASP A 28 -18.76 13.09 -2.15
C ASP A 28 -18.65 12.41 -0.77
N ASN A 29 -19.40 12.85 0.23
CA ASN A 29 -19.39 12.23 1.55
C ASN A 29 -20.53 11.21 1.70
N ARG A 30 -20.23 10.04 2.25
CA ARG A 30 -21.20 8.97 2.52
C ARG A 30 -20.95 8.33 3.89
N ILE A 31 -22.03 7.88 4.51
CA ILE A 31 -21.99 6.99 5.68
C ILE A 31 -22.49 5.63 5.21
N LEU A 32 -21.68 4.60 5.34
CA LEU A 32 -22.07 3.22 5.06
C LEU A 32 -22.20 2.45 6.37
N THR A 33 -23.22 1.62 6.46
CA THR A 33 -23.43 0.69 7.58
C THR A 33 -23.26 -0.75 7.10
N LEU A 34 -23.06 -1.68 8.03
CA LEU A 34 -22.98 -3.13 7.72
C LEU A 34 -24.21 -3.67 6.97
N PHE A 35 -25.34 -2.95 7.00
CA PHE A 35 -26.59 -3.37 6.39
C PHE A 35 -26.78 -2.83 4.97
N ASP A 36 -25.93 -1.90 4.53
CA ASP A 36 -26.03 -1.31 3.20
C ASP A 36 -25.44 -2.28 2.16
N ASP A 37 -26.09 -2.39 1.01
CA ASP A 37 -25.64 -3.25 -0.09
C ASP A 37 -24.25 -2.86 -0.59
N ASP A 38 -23.95 -1.56 -0.58
CA ASP A 38 -22.65 -0.99 -1.00
C ASP A 38 -21.53 -1.18 0.03
N TYR A 39 -21.84 -1.80 1.19
CA TYR A 39 -20.79 -2.06 2.18
C TYR A 39 -19.82 -3.13 1.65
N PRO A 40 -18.48 -2.89 1.66
CA PRO A 40 -17.51 -3.77 1.01
C PRO A 40 -17.60 -5.22 1.51
N PHE A 41 -17.81 -6.14 0.58
CA PHE A 41 -18.04 -7.57 0.88
C PHE A 41 -16.90 -8.19 1.70
N LEU A 42 -15.65 -7.98 1.27
CA LEU A 42 -14.48 -8.51 1.98
C LEU A 42 -14.36 -7.97 3.41
N LEU A 43 -14.68 -6.68 3.61
CA LEU A 43 -14.63 -6.06 4.92
C LEU A 43 -15.76 -6.55 5.84
N ARG A 44 -16.92 -6.90 5.27
CA ARG A 44 -18.05 -7.47 6.03
C ARG A 44 -17.69 -8.82 6.66
N GLN A 45 -16.78 -9.57 6.06
CA GLN A 45 -16.38 -10.90 6.50
C GLN A 45 -15.42 -10.92 7.69
N ILE A 46 -14.72 -9.83 8.00
CA ILE A 46 -13.79 -9.84 9.12
C ILE A 46 -14.51 -9.86 10.47
N SER A 47 -13.93 -10.55 11.45
CA SER A 47 -14.54 -10.74 12.80
C SER A 47 -14.87 -9.43 13.52
N THR A 48 -14.19 -8.34 13.18
CA THR A 48 -14.35 -7.01 13.77
C THR A 48 -14.66 -5.97 12.72
N ALA A 49 -15.58 -6.28 11.80
CA ALA A 49 -16.03 -5.35 10.78
C ALA A 49 -16.55 -4.06 11.44
N PRO A 50 -16.15 -2.87 10.95
CA PRO A 50 -16.67 -1.62 11.47
C PRO A 50 -18.18 -1.50 11.18
N PRO A 51 -19.03 -1.27 12.19
CA PRO A 51 -20.47 -1.17 11.98
C PRO A 51 -20.87 0.04 11.13
N VAL A 52 -20.01 1.05 11.09
CA VAL A 52 -20.18 2.28 10.32
C VAL A 52 -18.86 2.65 9.69
N LEU A 53 -18.90 3.03 8.41
CA LEU A 53 -17.79 3.61 7.66
C LEU A 53 -18.17 5.02 7.19
N PHE A 54 -17.27 5.94 7.37
CA PHE A 54 -17.29 7.24 6.71
C PHE A 54 -16.44 7.14 5.45
N VAL A 55 -17.01 7.53 4.32
CA VAL A 55 -16.36 7.47 3.01
C VAL A 55 -16.40 8.85 2.38
N LYS A 56 -15.28 9.32 1.84
CA LYS A 56 -15.19 10.53 1.02
C LYS A 56 -14.58 10.17 -0.32
N GLY A 57 -15.31 10.42 -1.41
CA GLY A 57 -14.98 10.01 -2.76
C GLY A 57 -15.87 8.88 -3.25
N SER A 58 -15.39 8.04 -4.17
CA SER A 58 -16.19 6.98 -4.79
C SER A 58 -16.43 5.79 -3.84
N VAL A 59 -17.69 5.51 -3.53
CA VAL A 59 -18.11 4.32 -2.80
C VAL A 59 -17.87 3.07 -3.65
N GLU A 60 -18.13 3.15 -4.95
CA GLU A 60 -17.96 2.06 -5.91
C GLU A 60 -16.52 1.55 -5.94
N SER A 61 -15.56 2.43 -5.68
CA SER A 61 -14.13 2.07 -5.62
C SER A 61 -13.83 1.02 -4.54
N LEU A 62 -14.65 0.95 -3.49
CA LEU A 62 -14.46 0.02 -2.37
C LEU A 62 -14.79 -1.43 -2.75
N SER A 63 -15.55 -1.63 -3.84
CA SER A 63 -15.92 -2.95 -4.36
C SER A 63 -14.94 -3.47 -5.42
N LEU A 64 -13.96 -2.64 -5.83
CA LEU A 64 -12.93 -3.08 -6.77
C LEU A 64 -12.01 -4.12 -6.10
N PRO A 65 -11.43 -5.05 -6.86
CA PRO A 65 -10.37 -5.90 -6.35
C PRO A 65 -9.19 -5.05 -5.91
N GLN A 66 -8.71 -5.28 -4.69
CA GLN A 66 -7.70 -4.42 -4.08
C GLN A 66 -6.59 -5.24 -3.45
N ILE A 67 -5.38 -4.69 -3.51
CA ILE A 67 -4.23 -5.19 -2.76
C ILE A 67 -3.79 -4.10 -1.78
N ALA A 68 -3.68 -4.49 -0.51
CA ALA A 68 -3.10 -3.62 0.50
C ALA A 68 -1.58 -3.52 0.28
N MET A 69 -1.04 -2.31 0.28
CA MET A 69 0.40 -2.07 0.25
C MET A 69 0.80 -1.29 1.50
N VAL A 70 1.70 -1.84 2.29
CA VAL A 70 2.13 -1.23 3.56
C VAL A 70 3.64 -1.33 3.74
N GLY A 71 4.19 -0.46 4.58
CA GLY A 71 5.59 -0.52 4.89
C GLY A 71 6.05 0.47 5.94
N SER A 72 7.35 0.64 6.04
CA SER A 72 7.98 1.53 7.00
C SER A 72 7.69 3.01 6.71
N ARG A 73 7.60 3.80 7.80
CA ARG A 73 7.60 5.27 7.71
C ARG A 73 9.00 5.83 7.49
N ASP A 74 9.98 5.13 8.03
CA ASP A 74 11.40 5.32 7.76
C ASP A 74 11.79 4.27 6.72
N PHE A 75 12.12 4.70 5.52
CA PHE A 75 12.24 3.87 4.32
C PHE A 75 13.58 4.11 3.63
N SER A 76 14.02 3.11 2.88
CA SER A 76 15.19 3.21 2.00
C SER A 76 14.78 3.58 0.57
N HIS A 77 15.75 3.91 -0.28
CA HIS A 77 15.51 4.09 -1.73
C HIS A 77 14.98 2.81 -2.38
N TYR A 78 15.42 1.66 -1.91
CA TYR A 78 14.85 0.37 -2.31
C TYR A 78 13.34 0.30 -2.02
N GLY A 79 12.93 0.66 -0.81
CA GLY A 79 11.52 0.67 -0.42
C GLY A 79 10.68 1.65 -1.25
N GLU A 80 11.20 2.86 -1.51
CA GLU A 80 10.55 3.86 -2.36
C GLU A 80 10.35 3.34 -3.79
N TYR A 81 11.42 2.82 -4.40
CA TYR A 81 11.39 2.28 -5.76
C TYR A 81 10.36 1.15 -5.92
N TRP A 82 10.43 0.13 -5.04
CA TRP A 82 9.57 -1.03 -5.14
C TRP A 82 8.11 -0.74 -4.75
N ALA A 83 7.87 0.20 -3.84
CA ALA A 83 6.53 0.70 -3.58
C ALA A 83 5.90 1.31 -4.84
N GLY A 84 6.67 2.13 -5.55
CA GLY A 84 6.23 2.71 -6.83
C GLY A 84 6.02 1.66 -7.91
N TYR A 85 6.95 0.72 -8.06
CA TYR A 85 6.86 -0.35 -9.04
C TYR A 85 5.60 -1.20 -8.86
N PHE A 86 5.42 -1.79 -7.68
CA PHE A 86 4.28 -2.66 -7.43
C PHE A 86 2.94 -1.91 -7.49
N ALA A 87 2.87 -0.66 -7.01
CA ALA A 87 1.67 0.14 -7.15
C ALA A 87 1.30 0.38 -8.62
N SER A 88 2.29 0.68 -9.47
CA SER A 88 2.10 0.83 -10.92
C SER A 88 1.60 -0.45 -11.57
N GLU A 89 2.25 -1.59 -11.27
CA GLU A 89 1.87 -2.88 -11.85
C GLU A 89 0.49 -3.35 -11.38
N LEU A 90 0.13 -3.16 -10.11
CA LEU A 90 -1.21 -3.47 -9.61
C LEU A 90 -2.28 -2.67 -10.37
N VAL A 91 -2.09 -1.35 -10.53
CA VAL A 91 -3.01 -0.49 -11.28
C VAL A 91 -3.16 -0.97 -12.73
N LYS A 92 -2.06 -1.27 -13.42
CA LYS A 92 -2.07 -1.77 -14.80
C LYS A 92 -2.83 -3.09 -14.95
N ASN A 93 -2.82 -3.92 -13.91
CA ASN A 93 -3.54 -5.18 -13.85
C ASN A 93 -4.98 -5.04 -13.30
N GLY A 94 -5.49 -3.82 -13.13
CA GLY A 94 -6.87 -3.55 -12.76
C GLY A 94 -7.17 -3.63 -11.26
N PHE A 95 -6.14 -3.68 -10.41
CA PHE A 95 -6.31 -3.64 -8.97
C PHE A 95 -6.28 -2.22 -8.44
N ALA A 96 -7.11 -1.93 -7.44
CA ALA A 96 -6.96 -0.75 -6.63
C ALA A 96 -5.86 -0.99 -5.56
N VAL A 97 -5.13 0.08 -5.23
CA VAL A 97 -4.12 0.06 -4.17
C VAL A 97 -4.73 0.59 -2.88
N THR A 98 -4.71 -0.20 -1.81
CA THR A 98 -5.23 0.21 -0.51
C THR A 98 -4.10 0.39 0.49
N SER A 99 -4.08 1.52 1.19
CA SER A 99 -3.05 1.82 2.19
C SER A 99 -3.54 2.81 3.26
N GLY A 100 -2.65 3.21 4.16
CA GLY A 100 -3.01 4.00 5.32
C GLY A 100 -2.72 5.49 5.23
N LEU A 101 -2.30 6.02 4.09
CA LEU A 101 -1.92 7.42 3.88
C LEU A 101 -0.81 7.90 4.84
N ALA A 102 -0.07 6.98 5.47
CA ALA A 102 1.05 7.34 6.33
C ALA A 102 2.23 7.90 5.52
N ILE A 103 3.17 8.50 6.23
CA ILE A 103 4.46 8.90 5.65
C ILE A 103 5.22 7.65 5.25
N GLY A 104 6.05 7.72 4.21
CA GLY A 104 6.86 6.61 3.71
C GLY A 104 6.13 5.74 2.70
N ILE A 105 6.24 4.44 2.82
CA ILE A 105 5.76 3.46 1.82
C ILE A 105 4.30 3.69 1.44
N ASP A 106 3.41 3.89 2.41
CA ASP A 106 1.98 4.16 2.14
C ASP A 106 1.79 5.35 1.20
N GLY A 107 2.50 6.46 1.47
CA GLY A 107 2.43 7.68 0.65
C GLY A 107 2.91 7.44 -0.78
N PHE A 108 4.02 6.72 -0.97
CA PHE A 108 4.55 6.40 -2.31
C PHE A 108 3.61 5.52 -3.11
N CYS A 109 3.00 4.52 -2.48
CA CYS A 109 2.02 3.67 -3.14
C CYS A 109 0.84 4.49 -3.69
N HIS A 110 0.27 5.38 -2.87
CA HIS A 110 -0.82 6.26 -3.30
C HIS A 110 -0.39 7.23 -4.39
N GLN A 111 0.78 7.89 -4.24
CA GLN A 111 1.31 8.82 -5.22
C GLN A 111 1.49 8.15 -6.59
N ARG A 112 2.02 6.93 -6.59
CA ARG A 112 2.23 6.19 -7.83
C ARG A 112 0.92 5.76 -8.46
N ALA A 113 -0.03 5.22 -7.69
CA ALA A 113 -1.35 4.86 -8.19
C ALA A 113 -2.07 6.06 -8.83
N VAL A 114 -2.03 7.23 -8.18
CA VAL A 114 -2.58 8.49 -8.72
C VAL A 114 -1.87 8.92 -10.01
N ALA A 115 -0.53 8.84 -10.07
CA ALA A 115 0.25 9.18 -11.25
C ALA A 115 -0.08 8.29 -12.46
N GLU A 116 -0.39 7.02 -12.22
CA GLU A 116 -0.87 6.07 -13.24
C GLU A 116 -2.37 6.24 -13.56
N LYS A 117 -3.05 7.22 -12.96
CA LYS A 117 -4.51 7.44 -13.05
C LYS A 117 -5.33 6.22 -12.61
N GLY A 118 -4.77 5.45 -11.69
CA GLY A 118 -5.42 4.28 -11.10
C GLY A 118 -6.18 4.61 -9.84
N THR A 119 -7.07 3.70 -9.46
CA THR A 119 -7.86 3.83 -8.23
C THR A 119 -7.03 3.47 -7.02
N THR A 120 -7.12 4.28 -5.96
CA THR A 120 -6.49 3.98 -4.68
C THR A 120 -7.38 4.38 -3.51
N ILE A 121 -7.34 3.58 -2.44
CA ILE A 121 -8.18 3.76 -1.26
C ILE A 121 -7.29 4.04 -0.05
N ALA A 122 -7.48 5.21 0.56
CA ALA A 122 -6.75 5.59 1.75
C ALA A 122 -7.62 5.39 3.00
N VAL A 123 -7.22 4.48 3.87
CA VAL A 123 -7.90 4.27 5.16
C VAL A 123 -7.23 5.13 6.22
N LEU A 124 -7.97 5.94 6.97
CA LEU A 124 -7.43 6.89 7.94
C LEU A 124 -7.62 6.43 9.39
N GLY A 125 -6.65 6.73 10.25
CA GLY A 125 -6.73 6.54 11.71
C GLY A 125 -7.29 7.76 12.46
N SER A 126 -7.95 8.66 11.74
CA SER A 126 -8.64 9.86 12.22
C SER A 126 -9.96 10.02 11.48
N GLY A 127 -10.79 10.97 11.90
CA GLY A 127 -11.96 11.38 11.10
C GLY A 127 -11.56 12.04 9.79
N LEU A 128 -12.50 12.09 8.83
CA LEU A 128 -12.26 12.57 7.46
C LEU A 128 -12.42 14.09 7.29
N ALA A 129 -12.89 14.82 8.29
CA ALA A 129 -12.98 16.28 8.23
C ALA A 129 -11.59 16.93 8.15
N GLN A 130 -10.57 16.26 8.66
CA GLN A 130 -9.20 16.74 8.64
C GLN A 130 -8.22 15.61 8.32
N VAL A 131 -7.56 15.72 7.16
CA VAL A 131 -6.58 14.72 6.69
C VAL A 131 -5.34 14.72 7.57
N TYR A 132 -4.92 13.53 8.00
CA TYR A 132 -3.65 13.31 8.69
C TYR A 132 -2.82 12.23 7.98
N PRO A 133 -1.52 12.45 7.74
CA PRO A 133 -0.72 13.64 8.07
C PRO A 133 -1.05 14.85 7.17
N ALA A 134 -0.97 16.05 7.71
CA ALA A 134 -1.36 17.28 7.00
C ALA A 134 -0.60 17.47 5.66
N ARG A 135 0.64 17.00 5.57
CA ARG A 135 1.43 17.05 4.33
C ARG A 135 0.86 16.21 3.19
N HIS A 136 0.02 15.20 3.47
CA HIS A 136 -0.65 14.37 2.48
C HIS A 136 -2.04 14.89 2.10
N LYS A 137 -2.41 16.12 2.51
CA LYS A 137 -3.71 16.71 2.17
C LYS A 137 -3.91 16.79 0.65
N LYS A 138 -2.92 17.27 -0.10
CA LYS A 138 -2.97 17.32 -1.57
C LYS A 138 -3.09 15.93 -2.19
N LEU A 139 -2.37 14.95 -1.66
CA LEU A 139 -2.47 13.56 -2.12
C LEU A 139 -3.85 12.99 -1.86
N ALA A 140 -4.47 13.27 -0.71
CA ALA A 140 -5.82 12.86 -0.39
C ALA A 140 -6.86 13.46 -1.37
N GLU A 141 -6.69 14.72 -1.77
CA GLU A 141 -7.51 15.37 -2.79
C GLU A 141 -7.34 14.67 -4.15
N GLN A 142 -6.12 14.39 -4.56
CA GLN A 142 -5.81 13.69 -5.81
C GLN A 142 -6.37 12.24 -5.84
N ILE A 143 -6.39 11.54 -4.70
CA ILE A 143 -7.01 10.22 -4.57
C ILE A 143 -8.49 10.29 -4.95
N ILE A 144 -9.21 11.28 -4.46
CA ILE A 144 -10.64 11.49 -4.77
C ILE A 144 -10.80 11.85 -6.25
N GLU A 145 -10.02 12.78 -6.76
CA GLU A 145 -10.04 13.23 -8.16
C GLU A 145 -9.80 12.09 -9.16
N THR A 146 -9.02 11.07 -8.78
CA THR A 146 -8.76 9.87 -9.61
C THR A 146 -9.79 8.76 -9.43
N GLY A 147 -10.91 9.04 -8.78
CA GLY A 147 -12.00 8.08 -8.57
C GLY A 147 -11.74 7.09 -7.42
N GLY A 148 -10.81 7.41 -6.54
CA GLY A 148 -10.58 6.68 -5.31
C GLY A 148 -11.40 7.20 -4.12
N ALA A 149 -11.08 6.74 -2.92
CA ALA A 149 -11.78 7.11 -1.71
C ALA A 149 -10.87 7.25 -0.49
N LEU A 150 -11.28 8.11 0.44
CA LEU A 150 -10.80 8.13 1.81
C LEU A 150 -11.83 7.44 2.70
N VAL A 151 -11.38 6.55 3.58
CA VAL A 151 -12.23 5.72 4.43
C VAL A 151 -11.83 5.83 5.89
N SER A 152 -12.79 5.90 6.78
CA SER A 152 -12.54 5.87 8.24
C SER A 152 -13.70 5.23 9.02
N GLU A 153 -13.40 4.55 10.12
CA GLU A 153 -14.40 4.12 11.11
C GLU A 153 -14.64 5.17 12.21
N PHE A 154 -13.85 6.25 12.20
CA PHE A 154 -13.90 7.29 13.24
C PHE A 154 -14.80 8.44 12.81
N PHE A 155 -15.50 9.04 13.79
CA PHE A 155 -16.34 10.21 13.51
C PHE A 155 -15.58 11.31 12.76
N PRO A 156 -16.24 12.07 11.86
CA PRO A 156 -15.57 13.00 10.95
C PRO A 156 -14.60 13.96 11.61
N ASN A 157 -14.94 14.49 12.78
CA ASN A 157 -14.12 15.46 13.51
C ASN A 157 -13.15 14.82 14.53
N GLN A 158 -13.03 13.48 14.55
CA GLN A 158 -12.12 12.83 15.50
C GLN A 158 -10.66 13.11 15.15
N PRO A 159 -9.87 13.65 16.08
CA PRO A 159 -8.46 13.92 15.82
C PRO A 159 -7.66 12.62 15.70
N PRO A 160 -6.45 12.67 15.11
CA PRO A 160 -5.54 11.53 15.08
C PRO A 160 -5.07 11.20 16.50
N ILE A 161 -5.36 9.97 16.93
CA ILE A 161 -4.98 9.41 18.23
C ILE A 161 -4.10 8.18 17.98
N ALA A 162 -3.02 8.02 18.74
CA ALA A 162 -2.01 6.98 18.49
C ALA A 162 -2.60 5.56 18.42
N GLU A 163 -3.54 5.25 19.29
CA GLU A 163 -4.22 3.96 19.37
C GLU A 163 -5.10 3.63 18.15
N ASN A 164 -5.53 4.66 17.43
CA ASN A 164 -6.39 4.48 16.26
C ASN A 164 -5.63 3.90 15.05
N PHE A 165 -4.33 4.19 14.93
CA PHE A 165 -3.55 3.74 13.76
C PHE A 165 -3.41 2.22 13.70
N PRO A 166 -3.01 1.51 14.77
CA PRO A 166 -3.02 0.05 14.77
C PRO A 166 -4.41 -0.55 14.56
N ARG A 167 -5.42 0.04 15.20
CA ARG A 167 -6.81 -0.42 15.09
C ARG A 167 -7.34 -0.31 13.65
N ARG A 168 -7.07 0.80 12.96
CA ARG A 168 -7.44 1.03 11.58
C ARG A 168 -6.85 -0.01 10.62
N ASN A 169 -5.67 -0.54 10.90
CA ASN A 169 -4.95 -1.42 9.98
C ASN A 169 -5.75 -2.69 9.61
N ARG A 170 -6.65 -3.17 10.47
CA ARG A 170 -7.55 -4.27 10.15
C ARG A 170 -8.52 -3.96 9.01
N ILE A 171 -8.81 -2.67 8.76
CA ILE A 171 -9.67 -2.23 7.66
C ILE A 171 -8.87 -2.23 6.35
N ILE A 172 -7.57 -1.86 6.39
CA ILE A 172 -6.69 -1.92 5.21
C ILE A 172 -6.63 -3.35 4.69
N SER A 173 -6.28 -4.32 5.55
CA SER A 173 -6.25 -5.73 5.18
C SER A 173 -7.65 -6.29 4.86
N GLY A 174 -8.69 -5.85 5.61
CA GLY A 174 -10.06 -6.31 5.44
C GLY A 174 -10.72 -5.92 4.13
N LEU A 175 -10.33 -4.80 3.53
CA LEU A 175 -10.78 -4.37 2.20
C LEU A 175 -10.07 -5.15 1.06
N SER A 176 -8.94 -5.80 1.34
CA SER A 176 -8.01 -6.27 0.32
C SER A 176 -8.00 -7.79 0.20
N LEU A 177 -7.72 -8.28 -1.00
CA LEU A 177 -7.52 -9.72 -1.29
C LEU A 177 -6.21 -10.25 -0.69
N GLY A 178 -5.21 -9.38 -0.54
CA GLY A 178 -3.94 -9.69 0.09
C GLY A 178 -3.21 -8.43 0.53
N THR A 179 -2.13 -8.60 1.28
CA THR A 179 -1.32 -7.50 1.82
C THR A 179 0.15 -7.65 1.45
N LEU A 180 0.68 -6.71 0.66
CA LEU A 180 2.10 -6.61 0.32
C LEU A 180 2.82 -5.74 1.33
N VAL A 181 3.83 -6.30 2.00
CA VAL A 181 4.76 -5.58 2.86
C VAL A 181 6.03 -5.30 2.06
N VAL A 182 6.21 -4.04 1.68
CA VAL A 182 7.32 -3.61 0.80
C VAL A 182 8.62 -3.54 1.59
N GLU A 183 8.60 -2.91 2.75
CA GLU A 183 9.75 -2.76 3.62
C GLU A 183 9.30 -2.61 5.07
N ALA A 184 9.92 -3.35 5.98
CA ALA A 184 9.58 -3.31 7.40
C ALA A 184 10.76 -3.68 8.29
N THR A 185 11.06 -2.86 9.29
CA THR A 185 11.90 -3.28 10.41
C THR A 185 11.13 -4.26 11.31
N ILE A 186 11.82 -4.95 12.23
CA ILE A 186 11.20 -5.90 13.19
C ILE A 186 10.07 -5.25 14.00
N ASN A 187 10.17 -3.96 14.29
CA ASN A 187 9.19 -3.23 15.12
C ASN A 187 8.25 -2.35 14.29
N SER A 188 8.21 -2.53 12.97
CA SER A 188 7.35 -1.72 12.10
C SER A 188 5.87 -1.97 12.38
N GLY A 189 5.09 -0.88 12.44
CA GLY A 189 3.62 -0.94 12.56
C GLY A 189 2.94 -1.61 11.36
N SER A 190 3.60 -1.73 10.21
CA SER A 190 3.11 -2.44 9.03
C SER A 190 2.97 -3.94 9.26
N LEU A 191 3.79 -4.53 10.17
CA LEU A 191 3.65 -5.93 10.57
C LEU A 191 2.31 -6.22 11.28
N ILE A 192 1.69 -5.21 11.88
CA ILE A 192 0.35 -5.33 12.46
C ILE A 192 -0.69 -5.54 11.35
N THR A 193 -0.55 -4.85 10.22
CA THR A 193 -1.44 -5.04 9.06
C THR A 193 -1.29 -6.44 8.47
N ALA A 194 -0.04 -6.92 8.31
CA ALA A 194 0.23 -8.28 7.85
C ALA A 194 -0.39 -9.34 8.79
N ARG A 195 -0.30 -9.13 10.10
CA ARG A 195 -0.92 -10.00 11.08
C ARG A 195 -2.45 -10.00 10.95
N TYR A 196 -3.08 -8.83 10.81
CA TYR A 196 -4.52 -8.77 10.56
C TYR A 196 -4.91 -9.49 9.26
N ALA A 197 -4.11 -9.36 8.18
CA ALA A 197 -4.35 -10.09 6.94
C ALA A 197 -4.39 -11.60 7.17
N LEU A 198 -3.41 -12.16 7.89
CA LEU A 198 -3.38 -13.59 8.26
C LEU A 198 -4.59 -14.00 9.12
N GLU A 199 -4.93 -13.21 10.15
CA GLU A 199 -6.11 -13.47 11.00
C GLU A 199 -7.44 -13.42 10.22
N GLN A 200 -7.46 -12.70 9.09
CA GLN A 200 -8.61 -12.56 8.19
C GLN A 200 -8.58 -13.58 7.03
N GLY A 201 -7.62 -14.51 7.00
CA GLY A 201 -7.48 -15.51 5.94
C GLY A 201 -7.05 -14.91 4.59
N ARG A 202 -6.35 -13.75 4.60
CA ARG A 202 -5.82 -13.10 3.40
C ARG A 202 -4.37 -13.46 3.19
N GLU A 203 -3.93 -13.49 1.93
CA GLU A 203 -2.53 -13.71 1.59
C GLU A 203 -1.64 -12.56 2.06
N VAL A 204 -0.45 -12.90 2.50
CA VAL A 204 0.59 -11.93 2.88
C VAL A 204 1.78 -12.12 1.95
N PHE A 205 2.17 -11.04 1.32
CA PHE A 205 3.29 -10.91 0.40
C PHE A 205 4.39 -10.11 1.07
N ALA A 206 5.65 -10.50 0.90
CA ALA A 206 6.77 -9.74 1.47
C ALA A 206 7.94 -9.70 0.49
N LEU A 207 8.50 -8.50 0.28
CA LEU A 207 9.65 -8.33 -0.58
C LEU A 207 10.93 -8.79 0.12
N PRO A 208 11.76 -9.60 -0.56
CA PRO A 208 13.10 -9.92 -0.08
C PRO A 208 14.04 -8.72 -0.23
N ASN A 209 15.15 -8.72 0.51
CA ASN A 209 16.24 -7.78 0.34
C ASN A 209 17.51 -8.39 0.93
N ALA A 210 18.64 -7.67 0.91
CA ALA A 210 19.91 -8.11 1.50
C ALA A 210 19.75 -8.47 2.99
N VAL A 211 20.39 -9.55 3.42
CA VAL A 211 20.25 -10.10 4.79
C VAL A 211 20.67 -9.10 5.87
N GLN A 212 21.67 -8.26 5.58
CA GLN A 212 22.17 -7.23 6.50
C GLN A 212 21.32 -5.98 6.55
N ASN A 213 20.36 -5.80 5.61
CA ASN A 213 19.51 -4.61 5.57
C ASN A 213 18.48 -4.66 6.70
N SER A 214 18.63 -3.78 7.69
CA SER A 214 17.73 -3.70 8.85
C SER A 214 16.28 -3.29 8.47
N TYR A 215 16.10 -2.57 7.37
CA TYR A 215 14.78 -2.17 6.87
C TYR A 215 13.94 -3.34 6.35
N SER A 216 14.58 -4.47 6.04
CA SER A 216 13.90 -5.65 5.50
C SER A 216 13.78 -6.80 6.52
N ALA A 217 14.30 -6.62 7.72
CA ALA A 217 14.28 -7.66 8.74
C ALA A 217 12.85 -8.13 9.10
N GLY A 218 11.85 -7.22 9.04
CA GLY A 218 10.45 -7.56 9.22
C GLY A 218 9.88 -8.38 8.06
N CYS A 219 10.24 -8.05 6.80
CA CYS A 219 9.85 -8.84 5.62
C CYS A 219 10.45 -10.24 5.68
N HIS A 220 11.74 -10.37 6.02
CA HIS A 220 12.39 -11.67 6.20
C HIS A 220 11.73 -12.52 7.31
N LYS A 221 11.29 -11.87 8.39
CA LYS A 221 10.54 -12.56 9.45
C LYS A 221 9.21 -13.08 8.91
N LEU A 222 8.43 -12.26 8.20
CA LEU A 222 7.16 -12.67 7.60
C LEU A 222 7.34 -13.84 6.63
N ILE A 223 8.37 -13.82 5.77
CA ILE A 223 8.68 -14.92 4.83
C ILE A 223 8.96 -16.21 5.59
N LYS A 224 9.74 -16.16 6.68
CA LYS A 224 10.00 -17.32 7.55
C LYS A 224 8.74 -17.83 8.26
N GLU A 225 7.76 -16.98 8.48
CA GLU A 225 6.47 -17.31 9.11
C GLU A 225 5.42 -17.75 8.07
N GLY A 226 5.77 -17.82 6.78
CA GLY A 226 4.92 -18.35 5.72
C GLY A 226 4.33 -17.31 4.79
N ALA A 227 4.70 -16.03 4.89
CA ALA A 227 4.34 -15.05 3.86
C ALA A 227 5.01 -15.40 2.53
N LEU A 228 4.32 -15.16 1.44
CA LEU A 228 4.82 -15.43 0.10
C LEU A 228 5.97 -14.47 -0.22
N LEU A 229 7.16 -15.01 -0.46
CA LEU A 229 8.27 -14.25 -1.01
C LEU A 229 7.85 -13.75 -2.40
N THR A 230 7.93 -12.45 -2.61
CA THR A 230 7.38 -11.77 -3.79
C THR A 230 8.49 -10.99 -4.48
N GLU A 231 8.80 -11.37 -5.72
CA GLU A 231 9.83 -10.73 -6.54
C GLU A 231 9.21 -10.04 -7.75
N SER A 232 7.98 -10.44 -8.12
CA SER A 232 7.28 -9.94 -9.29
C SER A 232 5.78 -9.75 -9.03
N ILE A 233 5.10 -9.03 -9.92
CA ILE A 233 3.64 -8.88 -9.87
C ILE A 233 2.93 -10.22 -10.09
N GLU A 234 3.53 -11.12 -10.89
CA GLU A 234 3.01 -12.45 -11.19
C GLU A 234 2.80 -13.28 -9.93
N ASP A 235 3.68 -13.16 -8.93
CA ASP A 235 3.54 -13.88 -7.65
C ASP A 235 2.24 -13.49 -6.96
N ILE A 236 1.90 -12.18 -6.97
CA ILE A 236 0.65 -11.67 -6.41
C ILE A 236 -0.55 -12.16 -7.22
N LEU A 237 -0.50 -12.02 -8.56
CA LEU A 237 -1.60 -12.37 -9.44
C LEU A 237 -1.95 -13.86 -9.35
N GLN A 238 -0.96 -14.74 -9.32
CA GLN A 238 -1.15 -16.18 -9.21
C GLN A 238 -1.77 -16.57 -7.86
N ALA A 239 -1.28 -16.01 -6.77
CA ALA A 239 -1.80 -16.30 -5.43
C ALA A 239 -3.26 -15.83 -5.28
N VAL A 240 -3.57 -14.61 -5.74
CA VAL A 240 -4.95 -14.07 -5.70
C VAL A 240 -5.89 -14.89 -6.60
N GLN A 241 -5.46 -15.26 -7.78
CA GLN A 241 -6.26 -16.11 -8.66
C GLN A 241 -6.59 -17.47 -8.01
N TYR A 242 -5.60 -18.09 -7.38
CA TYR A 242 -5.78 -19.34 -6.67
C TYR A 242 -6.77 -19.21 -5.50
N GLN A 243 -6.69 -18.12 -4.74
CA GLN A 243 -7.62 -17.82 -3.65
C GLN A 243 -9.05 -17.68 -4.16
N LEU A 244 -9.28 -16.88 -5.20
CA LEU A 244 -10.60 -16.68 -5.79
C LEU A 244 -11.20 -17.99 -6.34
N GLN A 245 -10.39 -18.82 -6.99
CA GLN A 245 -10.83 -20.14 -7.46
C GLN A 245 -11.22 -21.08 -6.31
N ARG A 246 -10.47 -21.07 -5.21
CA ARG A 246 -10.77 -21.85 -4.02
C ARG A 246 -12.08 -21.44 -3.36
N GLU A 247 -12.32 -20.14 -3.25
CA GLU A 247 -13.55 -19.59 -2.68
C GLU A 247 -14.77 -19.93 -3.55
N SER A 248 -14.67 -19.86 -4.89
CA SER A 248 -15.76 -20.24 -5.80
C SER A 248 -16.11 -21.72 -5.71
N VAL A 249 -15.12 -22.61 -5.69
CA VAL A 249 -15.35 -24.05 -5.53
C VAL A 249 -15.98 -24.39 -4.17
N GLN A 250 -15.56 -23.74 -3.10
CA GLN A 250 -16.17 -23.93 -1.78
C GLN A 250 -17.63 -23.43 -1.75
N ALA A 251 -17.91 -22.29 -2.37
CA ALA A 251 -19.25 -21.75 -2.45
C ALA A 251 -20.19 -22.69 -3.23
N GLU A 252 -19.76 -23.22 -4.39
CA GLU A 252 -20.53 -24.21 -5.15
C GLU A 252 -20.81 -25.50 -4.37
N LEU A 253 -19.88 -25.93 -3.51
CA LEU A 253 -20.04 -27.13 -2.70
C LEU A 253 -20.99 -26.97 -1.51
N PHE A 254 -21.15 -25.78 -0.97
CA PHE A 254 -21.88 -25.56 0.29
C PHE A 254 -23.16 -24.73 0.14
N GLU A 255 -23.33 -23.93 -0.89
CA GLU A 255 -24.42 -22.92 -0.97
C GLU A 255 -25.26 -22.95 -2.26
N GLY A 256 -25.13 -23.89 -3.15
CA GLY A 256 -26.13 -24.13 -4.24
C GLY A 256 -26.55 -22.97 -5.15
N GLU A 257 -26.23 -21.73 -4.87
CA GLU A 257 -26.36 -20.53 -5.73
C GLU A 257 -25.61 -19.36 -5.09
N THR A 258 -24.42 -19.06 -5.58
CA THR A 258 -23.69 -17.83 -5.20
C THR A 258 -23.60 -16.89 -6.39
N GLN A 259 -23.84 -15.62 -6.13
CA GLN A 259 -23.41 -14.55 -7.06
C GLN A 259 -21.88 -14.66 -7.16
N ALA A 260 -21.43 -15.34 -8.21
CA ALA A 260 -20.03 -15.34 -8.57
C ALA A 260 -19.60 -13.90 -8.73
N VAL A 261 -18.59 -13.50 -8.00
CA VAL A 261 -17.89 -12.25 -8.28
C VAL A 261 -17.23 -12.46 -9.64
N ASP A 262 -17.86 -11.97 -10.71
CA ASP A 262 -17.33 -12.00 -12.08
C ASP A 262 -16.08 -11.12 -12.23
N PHE A 263 -15.13 -11.29 -11.31
CA PHE A 263 -13.81 -10.71 -11.44
C PHE A 263 -12.93 -11.71 -12.20
N VAL A 264 -12.84 -11.53 -13.49
CA VAL A 264 -11.76 -12.11 -14.30
C VAL A 264 -10.65 -11.05 -14.35
N PRO A 265 -9.53 -11.24 -13.63
CA PRO A 265 -8.38 -10.38 -13.82
C PRO A 265 -8.07 -10.35 -15.31
N ARG A 266 -8.05 -9.17 -15.91
CA ARG A 266 -7.51 -9.04 -17.26
C ARG A 266 -6.01 -9.23 -17.13
N PHE A 267 -5.57 -10.49 -17.25
CA PHE A 267 -4.15 -10.77 -17.42
C PHE A 267 -3.74 -10.13 -18.76
N ALA A 268 -3.28 -8.90 -18.72
CA ALA A 268 -2.41 -8.42 -19.76
C ALA A 268 -1.30 -9.47 -19.82
N LYS A 269 -1.07 -10.08 -21.01
CA LYS A 269 0.08 -10.98 -21.18
C LYS A 269 1.26 -10.32 -20.51
N SER A 270 1.78 -10.97 -19.46
CA SER A 270 2.91 -10.51 -18.68
C SER A 270 3.88 -9.77 -19.61
N ALA A 271 3.95 -8.47 -19.45
CA ALA A 271 5.17 -7.79 -19.84
C ALA A 271 6.22 -8.46 -18.95
N ALA A 272 7.17 -9.16 -19.56
CA ALA A 272 8.31 -9.72 -18.86
C ALA A 272 8.69 -8.76 -17.73
N VAL A 273 8.99 -9.32 -16.52
CA VAL A 273 9.59 -8.55 -15.42
C VAL A 273 10.34 -7.40 -16.06
N PRO A 274 10.05 -6.13 -15.79
CA PRO A 274 10.79 -5.09 -16.45
C PRO A 274 12.24 -5.39 -16.14
N VAL A 275 12.88 -6.05 -17.08
CA VAL A 275 14.30 -5.88 -17.26
C VAL A 275 14.42 -4.38 -17.25
N ALA A 276 15.02 -3.86 -16.17
CA ALA A 276 15.21 -2.46 -15.87
C ALA A 276 14.86 -1.55 -17.03
N LYS A 277 14.11 -0.46 -16.83
CA LYS A 277 13.95 0.60 -17.84
C LYS A 277 15.06 0.42 -18.85
N THR A 278 14.78 0.18 -20.14
CA THR A 278 15.87 -0.01 -21.10
C THR A 278 16.90 1.01 -20.74
N LEU A 279 17.98 0.52 -20.09
CA LEU A 279 19.00 1.41 -19.54
C LEU A 279 19.38 2.32 -20.69
N PRO A 280 19.43 3.62 -20.52
CA PRO A 280 19.86 4.52 -21.59
C PRO A 280 21.21 4.00 -22.11
N GLU A 281 21.49 4.21 -23.37
CA GLU A 281 22.79 3.83 -23.93
C GLU A 281 23.88 4.45 -23.06
N MET A 282 24.64 3.60 -22.40
CA MET A 282 25.75 3.99 -21.53
C MET A 282 27.07 3.63 -22.19
N THR A 283 28.07 4.47 -21.98
CA THR A 283 29.44 4.11 -22.34
C THR A 283 29.93 2.94 -21.49
N ALA A 284 30.97 2.24 -21.94
CA ALA A 284 31.56 1.13 -21.20
C ALA A 284 32.01 1.56 -19.77
N CYS A 285 32.51 2.78 -19.62
CA CYS A 285 32.91 3.34 -18.34
C CYS A 285 31.69 3.62 -17.45
N GLN A 286 30.62 4.18 -18.00
CA GLN A 286 29.37 4.41 -17.27
C GLN A 286 28.75 3.10 -16.80
N GLN A 287 28.79 2.07 -17.61
CA GLN A 287 28.31 0.75 -17.28
C GLN A 287 29.07 0.12 -16.11
N GLN A 288 30.41 0.21 -16.12
CA GLN A 288 31.26 -0.27 -15.03
C GLN A 288 30.96 0.47 -13.71
N ILE A 289 30.76 1.79 -13.75
CA ILE A 289 30.37 2.60 -12.59
C ILE A 289 28.99 2.19 -12.10
N PHE A 290 28.01 2.07 -13.00
CA PHE A 290 26.65 1.70 -12.70
C PHE A 290 26.54 0.33 -12.02
N GLU A 291 27.33 -0.65 -12.44
CA GLU A 291 27.38 -2.00 -11.84
C GLU A 291 27.90 -2.00 -10.40
N GLN A 292 28.61 -0.95 -9.96
CA GLN A 292 29.07 -0.82 -8.58
C GLN A 292 28.02 -0.15 -7.66
N ILE A 293 27.02 0.51 -8.25
CA ILE A 293 26.01 1.26 -7.50
C ILE A 293 24.79 0.37 -7.24
N SER A 294 24.35 0.33 -6.00
CA SER A 294 23.17 -0.42 -5.57
C SER A 294 22.10 0.52 -4.99
N PHE A 295 21.04 -0.02 -4.42
CA PHE A 295 20.06 0.77 -3.64
C PHE A 295 20.61 1.20 -2.27
N GLU A 296 21.77 0.73 -1.84
CA GLU A 296 22.47 1.21 -0.65
C GLU A 296 23.49 2.28 -1.04
N PRO A 297 23.62 3.37 -0.25
CA PRO A 297 24.56 4.43 -0.55
C PRO A 297 25.99 3.91 -0.61
N ILE A 298 26.67 4.13 -1.73
CA ILE A 298 28.08 3.79 -1.92
C ILE A 298 28.90 5.09 -1.99
N ALA A 299 29.98 5.16 -1.20
CA ALA A 299 30.85 6.32 -1.19
C ALA A 299 31.67 6.43 -2.47
N ILE A 300 31.97 7.66 -2.90
CA ILE A 300 32.80 7.95 -4.08
C ILE A 300 34.15 7.22 -4.03
N ASP A 301 34.80 7.21 -2.87
CA ASP A 301 36.10 6.56 -2.69
C ASP A 301 36.04 5.05 -2.90
N ASP A 302 34.94 4.40 -2.62
CA ASP A 302 34.75 2.97 -2.83
C ASP A 302 34.48 2.65 -4.30
N ILE A 303 33.74 3.50 -5.00
CA ILE A 303 33.57 3.39 -6.47
C ILE A 303 34.91 3.58 -7.18
N VAL A 304 35.72 4.58 -6.78
CA VAL A 304 37.06 4.82 -7.34
C VAL A 304 37.93 3.59 -7.21
N LYS A 305 37.95 2.95 -6.06
CA LYS A 305 38.72 1.71 -5.81
C LYS A 305 38.24 0.54 -6.66
N ALA A 306 36.92 0.43 -6.85
CA ALA A 306 36.32 -0.70 -7.58
C ALA A 306 36.53 -0.60 -9.09
N VAL A 307 36.48 0.62 -9.65
CA VAL A 307 36.54 0.86 -11.10
C VAL A 307 37.94 1.29 -11.58
N GLU A 308 38.86 1.60 -10.63
CA GLU A 308 40.23 2.02 -10.88
C GLU A 308 40.35 3.24 -11.81
N ILE A 309 39.46 4.24 -11.67
CA ILE A 309 39.45 5.47 -12.46
C ILE A 309 39.79 6.68 -11.60
N ASP A 310 40.24 7.77 -12.26
CA ASP A 310 40.49 9.04 -11.58
C ASP A 310 39.20 9.64 -11.00
N VAL A 311 39.30 10.25 -9.81
CA VAL A 311 38.15 10.87 -9.09
C VAL A 311 37.46 11.92 -9.96
N SER A 312 38.22 12.73 -10.70
CA SER A 312 37.66 13.78 -11.54
C SER A 312 36.83 13.21 -12.69
N MET A 313 37.26 12.10 -13.26
CA MET A 313 36.54 11.39 -14.31
C MET A 313 35.29 10.70 -13.74
N LEU A 314 35.41 10.07 -12.56
CA LEU A 314 34.26 9.46 -11.87
C LEU A 314 33.16 10.47 -11.61
N LEU A 315 33.49 11.66 -11.11
CA LEU A 315 32.50 12.70 -10.80
C LEU A 315 31.75 13.18 -12.05
N VAL A 316 32.44 13.29 -13.20
CA VAL A 316 31.81 13.66 -14.47
C VAL A 316 30.84 12.56 -14.92
N GLU A 317 31.26 11.30 -14.84
CA GLU A 317 30.39 10.18 -15.24
C GLU A 317 29.23 9.94 -14.29
N LEU A 318 29.39 10.14 -12.98
CA LEU A 318 28.30 10.10 -12.02
C LEU A 318 27.26 11.21 -12.28
N LEU A 319 27.71 12.42 -12.63
CA LEU A 319 26.80 13.50 -13.03
C LEU A 319 26.05 13.14 -14.32
N ASN A 320 26.72 12.54 -15.31
CA ASN A 320 26.06 12.07 -16.52
C ASN A 320 25.01 10.99 -16.22
N LEU A 321 25.32 10.02 -15.36
CA LEU A 321 24.38 8.98 -14.94
C LEU A 321 23.19 9.55 -14.12
N GLU A 322 23.43 10.61 -13.34
CA GLU A 322 22.36 11.32 -12.62
C GLU A 322 21.46 12.09 -13.60
N LEU A 323 22.01 12.73 -14.62
CA LEU A 323 21.24 13.38 -15.70
C LEU A 323 20.44 12.36 -16.54
N LEU A 324 20.96 11.16 -16.73
CA LEU A 324 20.25 10.05 -17.36
C LEU A 324 19.16 9.47 -16.44
N GLY A 325 19.10 9.86 -15.17
CA GLY A 325 18.11 9.42 -14.19
C GLY A 325 18.26 7.96 -13.77
N VAL A 326 19.49 7.40 -13.86
CA VAL A 326 19.78 6.00 -13.45
C VAL A 326 20.47 5.91 -12.11
N VAL A 327 21.11 7.00 -11.64
CA VAL A 327 21.65 7.12 -10.28
C VAL A 327 21.22 8.42 -9.64
N LYS A 328 21.32 8.49 -8.31
CA LYS A 328 20.95 9.67 -7.53
C LYS A 328 21.97 9.91 -6.42
N SER A 329 22.38 11.16 -6.24
CA SER A 329 23.21 11.57 -5.11
C SER A 329 22.39 11.63 -3.82
N VAL A 330 22.91 11.05 -2.74
CA VAL A 330 22.29 11.00 -1.41
C VAL A 330 23.32 11.26 -0.32
N ASN A 331 22.86 11.46 0.94
CA ASN A 331 23.78 11.51 2.08
C ASN A 331 24.54 10.18 2.20
N GLY A 332 25.86 10.23 2.04
CA GLY A 332 26.73 9.05 2.12
C GLY A 332 27.21 8.51 0.77
N GLY A 333 26.75 9.05 -0.37
CA GLY A 333 27.27 8.66 -1.70
C GLY A 333 26.22 8.66 -2.79
N TYR A 334 26.24 7.63 -3.63
CA TYR A 334 25.32 7.45 -4.76
C TYR A 334 24.51 6.15 -4.62
N VAL A 335 23.27 6.17 -5.12
CA VAL A 335 22.35 5.02 -5.16
C VAL A 335 21.73 4.91 -6.57
N LEU A 336 21.17 3.76 -6.90
CA LEU A 336 20.30 3.60 -8.08
C LEU A 336 19.05 4.49 -7.95
N ALA A 337 18.61 5.13 -9.04
CA ALA A 337 17.51 6.10 -9.07
C ALA A 337 16.15 5.46 -9.38
#